data_cbb7dc73e68406906f09957195587ced
#
_entry.id   cbb7dc73e68406906f09957195587ced
#
_cell.length_a   1.000
_cell.length_b   1.000
_cell.length_c   1.000
_cell.angle_alpha   90.00
_cell.angle_beta   90.00
_cell.angle_gamma   90.00
#
_symmetry.space_group_name_H-M   'P 1'
#
loop_
_entity.id
_entity.type
_entity.pdbx_description
1 polymer ?
#
loop_
_entity_poly.entity_id
_entity_poly.type
_entity_poly.pdbx_seq_one_letter_code
_entity_poly.pdbx_strand_id
1 'polypeptide(L)'
;MAVSCVRWSPTERQPHANPVVGNAWRGGPSEGMSALPGSVQRERRGQLRREEMKNLKWVAGVALAVGLAALPVLGQEAAKKEPPKPAPGPSEAVLEQWNDIGRKLIAIAEDLPEDKYDYKPNPDSRTFRAILLHVSGSMYYFTDSAQKQKPRYPDDPKPADLKINSKADLVAFVKQCVKDGADLIKAKGDKGLNESVNDGGPRLIRLGDLAYGLIEHSGEHYGNLVVYYRINGMVPPESRPKK
;
A
#
# COMPACT_ATOMS: atom_id res chain seq x y z
N MET A 1 -12.67 -24.18 14.46
CA MET A 1 -12.65 -22.91 15.21
C MET A 1 -12.86 -21.81 14.19
N ALA A 2 -13.92 -21.05 14.33
CA ALA A 2 -14.23 -19.99 13.38
C ALA A 2 -13.13 -18.92 13.45
N VAL A 3 -12.68 -18.44 12.30
CA VAL A 3 -11.95 -17.19 12.21
C VAL A 3 -12.84 -16.15 12.88
N SER A 4 -12.45 -15.67 14.05
CA SER A 4 -13.19 -14.65 14.79
C SER A 4 -13.07 -13.34 14.00
N CYS A 5 -13.93 -13.18 13.00
CA CYS A 5 -14.31 -11.86 12.56
C CYS A 5 -14.89 -11.16 13.78
N VAL A 6 -14.21 -10.17 14.29
CA VAL A 6 -14.72 -9.27 15.32
C VAL A 6 -16.06 -8.77 14.85
N ARG A 7 -17.13 -9.33 15.46
CA ARG A 7 -18.50 -8.85 15.22
C ARG A 7 -18.59 -7.46 15.83
N TRP A 8 -18.53 -6.49 14.96
CA TRP A 8 -18.80 -5.10 15.31
C TRP A 8 -20.28 -4.99 15.74
N SER A 9 -20.54 -4.92 17.04
CA SER A 9 -21.86 -4.62 17.55
C SER A 9 -22.06 -3.11 17.53
N PRO A 10 -23.12 -2.60 16.87
CA PRO A 10 -23.42 -1.19 16.88
C PRO A 10 -24.22 -0.85 18.14
N THR A 11 -23.54 -0.62 19.25
CA THR A 11 -24.18 -0.04 20.44
C THR A 11 -23.33 1.10 20.95
N GLU A 12 -24.03 2.25 21.06
CA GLU A 12 -23.63 3.52 21.66
C GLU A 12 -22.78 4.48 20.81
N ARG A 13 -23.51 5.19 19.93
CA ARG A 13 -23.05 6.51 19.49
C ARG A 13 -23.22 7.50 20.64
N GLN A 14 -22.13 7.87 21.26
CA GLN A 14 -22.06 9.09 22.02
C GLN A 14 -22.05 10.28 21.04
N PRO A 15 -22.89 11.31 21.22
CA PRO A 15 -22.87 12.48 20.36
C PRO A 15 -21.73 13.39 20.79
N HIS A 16 -20.60 13.31 20.12
CA HIS A 16 -19.59 14.38 20.19
C HIS A 16 -20.08 15.54 19.32
N ALA A 17 -20.55 16.59 19.97
CA ALA A 17 -20.85 17.85 19.36
C ALA A 17 -19.53 18.49 18.87
N ASN A 18 -19.32 18.51 17.57
CA ASN A 18 -18.33 19.38 16.96
C ASN A 18 -18.87 20.81 16.97
N PRO A 19 -18.14 21.81 17.49
CA PRO A 19 -18.53 23.19 17.31
C PRO A 19 -18.33 23.57 15.84
N VAL A 20 -19.44 23.88 15.18
CA VAL A 20 -19.45 24.49 13.85
C VAL A 20 -18.83 25.90 13.98
N VAL A 21 -17.61 26.06 13.49
CA VAL A 21 -17.03 27.41 13.30
C VAL A 21 -17.70 27.99 12.07
N GLY A 22 -18.71 28.83 12.35
CA GLY A 22 -19.39 29.65 11.34
C GLY A 22 -18.45 30.72 10.83
N ASN A 23 -18.01 30.62 9.58
CA ASN A 23 -17.38 31.74 8.87
C ASN A 23 -18.45 32.78 8.50
N ALA A 24 -18.62 33.75 9.37
CA ALA A 24 -19.37 34.97 9.06
C ALA A 24 -18.52 35.87 8.14
N TRP A 25 -18.77 35.84 6.84
CA TRP A 25 -18.33 36.87 5.92
C TRP A 25 -19.14 38.15 6.22
N ARG A 26 -18.55 39.07 6.96
CA ARG A 26 -19.09 40.45 7.07
C ARG A 26 -18.51 41.26 5.90
N GLY A 27 -19.40 41.70 5.02
CA GLY A 27 -19.07 42.69 3.98
C GLY A 27 -18.56 43.97 4.62
N GLY A 28 -17.34 44.38 4.28
CA GLY A 28 -16.82 45.71 4.59
C GLY A 28 -17.42 46.76 3.66
N PRO A 29 -17.50 48.02 4.09
CA PRO A 29 -18.11 49.10 3.32
C PRO A 29 -17.27 49.44 2.08
N SER A 30 -17.96 49.68 0.96
CA SER A 30 -17.40 50.19 -0.27
C SER A 30 -16.86 51.62 -0.05
N GLU A 31 -15.57 51.78 0.21
CA GLU A 31 -14.93 53.09 0.20
C GLU A 31 -14.78 53.57 -1.26
N GLY A 32 -15.30 54.77 -1.46
CA GLY A 32 -15.34 55.43 -2.74
C GLY A 32 -13.94 55.65 -3.32
N MET A 33 -13.76 55.23 -4.56
CA MET A 33 -12.57 55.52 -5.38
C MET A 33 -12.52 57.05 -5.63
N SER A 34 -11.73 57.79 -4.85
CA SER A 34 -11.34 59.15 -5.20
C SER A 34 -10.40 59.12 -6.42
N ALA A 35 -10.75 59.86 -7.46
CA ALA A 35 -9.96 59.98 -8.68
C ALA A 35 -8.56 60.57 -8.37
N LEU A 36 -7.52 59.88 -8.74
CA LEU A 36 -6.14 60.32 -8.57
C LEU A 36 -5.86 61.60 -9.41
N PRO A 37 -5.02 62.52 -8.89
CA PRO A 37 -4.64 63.73 -9.63
C PRO A 37 -4.01 63.45 -11.01
N GLY A 38 -4.28 64.30 -11.98
CA GLY A 38 -3.89 64.08 -13.39
C GLY A 38 -2.37 63.90 -13.66
N SER A 39 -1.50 64.36 -12.76
CA SER A 39 -0.05 64.09 -12.79
C SER A 39 0.29 62.66 -12.55
N VAL A 40 -0.35 61.98 -11.60
CA VAL A 40 -0.16 60.59 -11.25
C VAL A 40 -0.67 59.66 -12.36
N GLN A 41 -1.74 60.07 -13.05
CA GLN A 41 -2.25 59.31 -14.21
C GLN A 41 -1.30 59.38 -15.41
N ARG A 42 -0.60 60.47 -15.60
CA ARG A 42 0.37 60.63 -16.70
C ARG A 42 1.63 59.81 -16.47
N GLU A 43 2.13 59.73 -15.23
CA GLU A 43 3.26 58.87 -14.87
C GLU A 43 2.93 57.36 -14.99
N ARG A 44 1.75 56.95 -14.54
CA ARG A 44 1.28 55.58 -14.69
C ARG A 44 1.19 55.15 -16.16
N ARG A 45 0.68 56.02 -17.04
CA ARG A 45 0.64 55.73 -18.48
C ARG A 45 2.02 55.62 -19.09
N GLY A 46 2.99 56.41 -18.64
CA GLY A 46 4.39 56.31 -19.07
C GLY A 46 5.07 55.02 -18.62
N GLN A 47 4.78 54.58 -17.41
CA GLN A 47 5.28 53.29 -16.87
C GLN A 47 4.67 52.09 -17.59
N LEU A 48 3.37 52.08 -17.82
CA LEU A 48 2.69 50.99 -18.55
C LEU A 48 3.21 50.84 -19.98
N ARG A 49 3.45 51.96 -20.73
CA ARG A 49 4.05 51.88 -22.07
C ARG A 49 5.48 51.35 -22.05
N ARG A 50 6.28 51.64 -21.00
CA ARG A 50 7.64 51.06 -20.89
C ARG A 50 7.63 49.59 -20.59
N GLU A 51 6.70 49.13 -19.80
CA GLU A 51 6.53 47.67 -19.51
C GLU A 51 6.00 46.92 -20.74
N GLU A 52 5.04 47.50 -21.47
CA GLU A 52 4.56 46.89 -22.72
C GLU A 52 5.68 46.75 -23.78
N MET A 53 6.54 47.75 -23.90
CA MET A 53 7.69 47.66 -24.84
C MET A 53 8.77 46.67 -24.40
N LYS A 54 8.96 46.47 -23.08
CA LYS A 54 9.86 45.43 -22.57
C LYS A 54 9.28 44.05 -22.82
N ASN A 55 7.99 43.86 -22.59
CA ASN A 55 7.32 42.58 -22.84
C ASN A 55 7.29 42.23 -24.33
N LEU A 56 7.11 43.22 -25.24
CA LEU A 56 7.15 42.99 -26.67
C LEU A 56 8.53 42.54 -27.16
N LYS A 57 9.61 43.10 -26.57
CA LYS A 57 11.00 42.66 -26.88
C LYS A 57 11.29 41.26 -26.34
N TRP A 58 10.69 40.94 -25.19
CA TRP A 58 10.80 39.57 -24.59
C TRP A 58 10.07 38.52 -25.45
N VAL A 59 8.85 38.85 -25.91
CA VAL A 59 8.05 37.94 -26.76
C VAL A 59 8.74 37.74 -28.13
N ALA A 60 9.32 38.78 -28.70
CA ALA A 60 10.09 38.65 -29.95
C ALA A 60 11.38 37.81 -29.79
N GLY A 61 12.06 37.94 -28.65
CA GLY A 61 13.24 37.14 -28.30
C GLY A 61 12.91 35.65 -28.06
N VAL A 62 11.80 35.36 -27.40
CA VAL A 62 11.34 33.99 -27.14
C VAL A 62 10.85 33.32 -28.44
N ALA A 63 10.18 34.06 -29.32
CA ALA A 63 9.73 33.53 -30.61
C ALA A 63 10.92 33.16 -31.53
N LEU A 64 12.03 33.92 -31.49
CA LEU A 64 13.25 33.60 -32.26
C LEU A 64 14.02 32.39 -31.66
N ALA A 65 14.01 32.23 -30.30
CA ALA A 65 14.65 31.10 -29.65
C ALA A 65 13.88 29.78 -29.85
N VAL A 66 12.54 29.83 -29.91
CA VAL A 66 11.71 28.66 -30.19
C VAL A 66 11.81 28.22 -31.66
N GLY A 67 12.03 29.18 -32.59
CA GLY A 67 12.21 28.85 -34.01
C GLY A 67 13.52 28.13 -34.33
N LEU A 68 14.57 28.29 -33.51
CA LEU A 68 15.87 27.63 -33.70
C LEU A 68 15.97 26.26 -32.97
N ALA A 69 15.09 25.98 -32.03
CA ALA A 69 15.00 24.69 -31.30
C ALA A 69 14.14 23.65 -32.07
N ALA A 70 13.52 24.01 -33.18
CA ALA A 70 12.63 23.15 -33.97
C ALA A 70 13.34 22.41 -35.10
N LEU A 71 14.61 22.01 -34.93
CA LEU A 71 15.33 21.10 -35.85
C LEU A 71 15.75 19.84 -35.06
N PRO A 72 15.71 18.68 -35.67
CA PRO A 72 14.55 17.88 -36.04
C PRO A 72 14.34 16.78 -35.01
N VAL A 73 13.21 16.76 -34.35
CA VAL A 73 12.70 15.52 -33.75
C VAL A 73 12.09 14.64 -34.84
N LEU A 74 12.80 14.54 -35.98
CA LEU A 74 12.54 13.54 -37.02
C LEU A 74 13.47 12.37 -36.73
N GLY A 75 13.06 11.44 -35.85
CA GLY A 75 13.79 10.20 -35.64
C GLY A 75 13.73 9.57 -34.26
N GLN A 76 12.95 10.06 -33.32
CA GLN A 76 12.52 9.16 -32.25
C GLN A 76 11.38 8.32 -32.82
N GLU A 77 11.77 7.19 -33.45
CA GLU A 77 10.88 6.07 -33.61
C GLU A 77 10.25 5.85 -32.21
N ALA A 78 8.98 6.19 -32.09
CA ALA A 78 8.23 5.87 -30.88
C ALA A 78 8.41 4.37 -30.70
N ALA A 79 9.21 3.98 -29.70
CA ALA A 79 9.44 2.58 -29.37
C ALA A 79 8.05 1.93 -29.35
N LYS A 80 7.79 1.05 -30.32
CA LYS A 80 6.52 0.33 -30.43
C LYS A 80 6.33 -0.33 -29.09
N LYS A 81 5.47 0.27 -28.23
CA LYS A 81 5.07 -0.38 -26.99
C LYS A 81 4.47 -1.72 -27.39
N GLU A 82 5.11 -2.79 -26.99
CA GLU A 82 4.54 -4.12 -27.17
C GLU A 82 3.10 -4.11 -26.64
N PRO A 83 2.17 -4.77 -27.32
CA PRO A 83 0.80 -4.87 -26.82
C PRO A 83 0.83 -5.50 -25.42
N PRO A 84 -0.06 -5.09 -24.51
CA PRO A 84 -0.11 -5.65 -23.16
C PRO A 84 -0.30 -7.16 -23.26
N LYS A 85 0.42 -7.90 -22.40
CA LYS A 85 0.29 -9.35 -22.30
C LYS A 85 -1.15 -9.70 -21.90
N PRO A 86 -1.67 -10.86 -22.33
CA PRO A 86 -2.96 -11.36 -21.85
C PRO A 86 -2.98 -11.43 -20.32
N ALA A 87 -4.16 -11.27 -19.72
CA ALA A 87 -4.32 -11.48 -18.29
C ALA A 87 -3.99 -12.94 -17.92
N PRO A 88 -3.34 -13.18 -16.76
CA PRO A 88 -3.05 -14.53 -16.30
C PRO A 88 -4.33 -15.33 -16.02
N GLY A 89 -4.23 -16.65 -16.06
CA GLY A 89 -5.30 -17.54 -15.61
C GLY A 89 -5.57 -17.38 -14.09
N PRO A 90 -6.73 -17.87 -13.59
CA PRO A 90 -7.11 -17.70 -12.19
C PRO A 90 -6.05 -18.18 -11.19
N SER A 91 -5.49 -19.38 -11.39
CA SER A 91 -4.46 -19.91 -10.49
C SER A 91 -3.14 -19.17 -10.58
N GLU A 92 -2.78 -18.69 -11.77
CA GLU A 92 -1.59 -17.87 -11.98
C GLU A 92 -1.74 -16.51 -11.31
N ALA A 93 -2.92 -15.87 -11.43
CA ALA A 93 -3.22 -14.61 -10.75
C ALA A 93 -3.15 -14.73 -9.21
N VAL A 94 -3.72 -15.81 -8.65
CA VAL A 94 -3.63 -16.10 -7.21
C VAL A 94 -2.16 -16.33 -6.80
N LEU A 95 -1.39 -17.06 -7.59
CA LEU A 95 0.01 -17.33 -7.33
C LEU A 95 0.87 -16.06 -7.35
N GLU A 96 0.62 -15.16 -8.30
CA GLU A 96 1.31 -13.87 -8.36
C GLU A 96 1.06 -13.05 -7.09
N GLN A 97 -0.19 -12.94 -6.63
CA GLN A 97 -0.53 -12.20 -5.41
C GLN A 97 0.04 -12.88 -4.15
N TRP A 98 -0.02 -14.21 -4.07
CA TRP A 98 0.59 -14.97 -2.98
C TRP A 98 2.10 -14.72 -2.89
N ASN A 99 2.78 -14.79 -4.01
CA ASN A 99 4.22 -14.55 -4.08
C ASN A 99 4.57 -13.09 -3.76
N ASP A 100 3.77 -12.12 -4.18
CA ASP A 100 4.03 -10.70 -3.91
C ASP A 100 3.91 -10.39 -2.42
N ILE A 101 2.83 -10.84 -1.75
CA ILE A 101 2.71 -10.63 -0.30
C ILE A 101 3.75 -11.44 0.47
N GLY A 102 4.05 -12.67 0.04
CA GLY A 102 5.10 -13.50 0.63
C GLY A 102 6.47 -12.83 0.55
N ARG A 103 6.84 -12.29 -0.60
CA ARG A 103 8.08 -11.53 -0.78
C ARG A 103 8.17 -10.34 0.17
N LYS A 104 7.07 -9.61 0.35
CA LYS A 104 7.01 -8.46 1.28
C LYS A 104 7.18 -8.89 2.74
N LEU A 105 6.55 -9.98 3.15
CA LEU A 105 6.71 -10.54 4.50
C LEU A 105 8.13 -11.03 4.75
N ILE A 106 8.74 -11.71 3.78
CA ILE A 106 10.14 -12.15 3.87
C ILE A 106 11.08 -10.95 3.99
N ALA A 107 10.92 -9.96 3.10
CA ALA A 107 11.77 -8.77 3.09
C ALA A 107 11.72 -8.00 4.42
N ILE A 108 10.53 -7.84 5.01
CA ILE A 108 10.38 -7.14 6.28
C ILE A 108 10.93 -7.95 7.45
N ALA A 109 10.81 -9.30 7.38
CA ALA A 109 11.39 -10.19 8.38
C ALA A 109 12.94 -10.18 8.32
N GLU A 110 13.53 -10.21 7.14
CA GLU A 110 14.99 -10.19 6.98
C GLU A 110 15.60 -8.85 7.40
N ASP A 111 14.95 -7.75 7.11
CA ASP A 111 15.50 -6.41 7.26
C ASP A 111 15.45 -5.88 8.69
N LEU A 112 14.39 -6.17 9.48
CA LEU A 112 14.28 -5.63 10.83
C LEU A 112 15.44 -6.11 11.73
N PRO A 113 16.11 -5.23 12.48
CA PRO A 113 17.07 -5.63 13.51
C PRO A 113 16.46 -6.56 14.57
N GLU A 114 17.19 -7.56 15.01
CA GLU A 114 16.69 -8.59 15.93
C GLU A 114 16.23 -8.05 17.28
N ASP A 115 16.91 -7.02 17.79
CA ASP A 115 16.56 -6.32 19.02
C ASP A 115 15.19 -5.63 18.98
N LYS A 116 14.60 -5.46 17.78
CA LYS A 116 13.28 -4.86 17.58
C LYS A 116 12.17 -5.88 17.37
N TYR A 117 12.46 -7.16 17.35
CA TYR A 117 11.45 -8.20 17.10
C TYR A 117 10.41 -8.29 18.22
N ASP A 118 10.76 -7.94 19.44
CA ASP A 118 9.86 -7.96 20.58
C ASP A 118 9.22 -6.59 20.89
N TYR A 119 9.49 -5.60 19.99
CA TYR A 119 8.83 -4.31 20.06
C TYR A 119 7.34 -4.43 19.77
N LYS A 120 6.54 -3.66 20.50
CA LYS A 120 5.12 -3.42 20.27
C LYS A 120 4.77 -1.97 20.57
N PRO A 121 3.86 -1.33 19.82
CA PRO A 121 3.57 0.09 19.97
C PRO A 121 2.79 0.42 21.24
N ASN A 122 2.05 -0.55 21.80
CA ASN A 122 1.31 -0.42 23.06
C ASN A 122 1.17 -1.81 23.75
N PRO A 123 0.78 -1.87 25.01
CA PRO A 123 0.66 -3.13 25.76
C PRO A 123 -0.27 -4.17 25.13
N ASP A 124 -1.33 -3.72 24.46
CA ASP A 124 -2.38 -4.59 23.90
C ASP A 124 -2.05 -5.10 22.48
N SER A 125 -1.02 -4.53 21.85
CA SER A 125 -0.58 -4.95 20.52
C SER A 125 0.26 -6.23 20.59
N ARG A 126 0.21 -7.02 19.51
CA ARG A 126 1.19 -8.10 19.29
C ARG A 126 2.58 -7.50 19.11
N THR A 127 3.63 -8.23 19.45
CA THR A 127 5.00 -7.87 19.06
C THR A 127 5.19 -8.07 17.55
N PHE A 128 6.23 -7.47 16.97
CA PHE A 128 6.59 -7.70 15.56
C PHE A 128 6.77 -9.21 15.28
N ARG A 129 7.51 -9.92 16.15
CA ARG A 129 7.67 -11.37 16.11
C ARG A 129 6.34 -12.10 16.10
N ALA A 130 5.43 -11.75 17.01
CA ALA A 130 4.14 -12.40 17.13
C ALA A 130 3.25 -12.20 15.89
N ILE A 131 3.30 -11.02 15.24
CA ILE A 131 2.60 -10.79 13.98
C ILE A 131 3.16 -11.68 12.87
N LEU A 132 4.49 -11.79 12.73
CA LEU A 132 5.10 -12.66 11.73
C LEU A 132 4.75 -14.14 11.94
N LEU A 133 4.75 -14.61 13.19
CA LEU A 133 4.37 -15.98 13.51
C LEU A 133 2.90 -16.25 13.19
N HIS A 134 2.02 -15.33 13.57
CA HIS A 134 0.59 -15.41 13.31
C HIS A 134 0.31 -15.47 11.80
N VAL A 135 0.78 -14.50 11.03
CA VAL A 135 0.51 -14.43 9.59
C VAL A 135 1.13 -15.60 8.81
N SER A 136 2.34 -16.04 9.20
CA SER A 136 2.99 -17.16 8.53
C SER A 136 2.36 -18.50 8.92
N GLY A 137 1.99 -18.67 10.19
CA GLY A 137 1.24 -19.83 10.65
C GLY A 137 -0.12 -19.97 9.97
N SER A 138 -0.81 -18.85 9.74
CA SER A 138 -2.09 -18.81 9.03
C SER A 138 -1.97 -19.30 7.58
N MET A 139 -0.84 -19.12 6.91
CA MET A 139 -0.64 -19.65 5.56
C MET A 139 -0.74 -21.18 5.52
N TYR A 140 -0.39 -21.88 6.60
CA TYR A 140 -0.58 -23.32 6.69
C TYR A 140 -2.05 -23.74 6.82
N TYR A 141 -2.92 -22.86 7.25
CA TYR A 141 -4.34 -23.14 7.23
C TYR A 141 -4.86 -23.45 5.82
N PHE A 142 -4.33 -22.75 4.80
CA PHE A 142 -4.60 -23.05 3.40
C PHE A 142 -4.12 -24.44 2.99
N THR A 143 -2.85 -24.78 3.30
CA THR A 143 -2.27 -26.06 2.89
C THR A 143 -2.93 -27.24 3.62
N ASP A 144 -3.27 -27.09 4.88
CA ASP A 144 -3.91 -28.12 5.69
C ASP A 144 -5.37 -28.34 5.24
N SER A 145 -6.12 -27.26 4.97
CA SER A 145 -7.49 -27.36 4.45
C SER A 145 -7.53 -28.02 3.07
N ALA A 146 -6.56 -27.73 2.20
CA ALA A 146 -6.45 -28.38 0.89
C ALA A 146 -6.18 -29.89 1.00
N GLN A 147 -5.54 -30.34 2.07
CA GLN A 147 -5.25 -31.74 2.39
C GLN A 147 -6.33 -32.36 3.27
N LYS A 148 -7.41 -31.63 3.60
CA LYS A 148 -8.48 -32.06 4.50
C LYS A 148 -7.96 -32.40 5.90
N GLN A 149 -6.93 -31.70 6.34
CA GLN A 149 -6.33 -31.83 7.66
C GLN A 149 -6.79 -30.71 8.59
N LYS A 150 -6.68 -30.95 9.89
CA LYS A 150 -6.86 -29.88 10.87
C LYS A 150 -5.68 -28.93 10.84
N PRO A 151 -5.90 -27.64 11.13
CA PRO A 151 -4.80 -26.67 11.22
C PRO A 151 -3.68 -27.20 12.16
N ARG A 152 -2.45 -27.24 11.66
CA ARG A 152 -1.29 -27.76 12.42
C ARG A 152 -0.84 -26.82 13.53
N TYR A 153 -1.18 -25.53 13.41
CA TYR A 153 -0.83 -24.50 14.37
C TYR A 153 -2.08 -23.80 14.90
N PRO A 154 -2.06 -23.34 16.17
CA PRO A 154 -3.09 -22.42 16.68
C PRO A 154 -3.01 -21.06 15.97
N ASP A 155 -4.04 -20.24 16.14
CA ASP A 155 -4.11 -18.89 15.55
C ASP A 155 -2.94 -17.99 15.99
N ASP A 156 -2.53 -18.07 17.25
CA ASP A 156 -1.37 -17.37 17.81
C ASP A 156 -0.28 -18.35 18.27
N PRO A 157 0.50 -18.94 17.35
CA PRO A 157 1.53 -19.90 17.72
C PRO A 157 2.66 -19.20 18.49
N LYS A 158 3.16 -19.87 19.51
CA LYS A 158 4.29 -19.38 20.29
C LYS A 158 5.62 -19.81 19.64
N PRO A 159 6.70 -19.02 19.78
CA PRO A 159 8.02 -19.42 19.26
C PRO A 159 8.45 -20.84 19.71
N ALA A 160 8.17 -21.18 20.97
CA ALA A 160 8.50 -22.50 21.52
C ALA A 160 7.76 -23.65 20.81
N ASP A 161 6.49 -23.46 20.43
CA ASP A 161 5.68 -24.45 19.73
C ASP A 161 6.25 -24.77 18.34
N LEU A 162 6.94 -23.80 17.76
CA LEU A 162 7.54 -23.83 16.41
C LEU A 162 9.04 -24.08 16.44
N LYS A 163 9.65 -24.23 17.62
CA LYS A 163 11.12 -24.36 17.80
C LYS A 163 11.89 -23.19 17.19
N ILE A 164 11.33 -21.99 17.25
CA ILE A 164 11.94 -20.75 16.73
C ILE A 164 12.70 -20.07 17.88
N ASN A 165 14.02 -20.09 17.81
CA ASN A 165 14.92 -19.59 18.86
C ASN A 165 15.67 -18.32 18.44
N SER A 166 15.65 -17.99 17.14
CA SER A 166 16.40 -16.85 16.58
C SER A 166 15.61 -16.15 15.47
N LYS A 167 16.09 -14.99 15.07
CA LYS A 167 15.64 -14.32 13.85
C LYS A 167 15.77 -15.22 12.62
N ALA A 168 16.91 -15.93 12.51
CA ALA A 168 17.16 -16.81 11.37
C ALA A 168 16.09 -17.93 11.27
N ASP A 169 15.70 -18.53 12.41
CA ASP A 169 14.67 -19.55 12.44
C ASP A 169 13.32 -18.98 12.00
N LEU A 170 12.99 -17.77 12.48
CA LEU A 170 11.74 -17.12 12.09
C LEU A 170 11.71 -16.79 10.60
N VAL A 171 12.79 -16.24 10.05
CA VAL A 171 12.88 -15.95 8.62
C VAL A 171 12.76 -17.23 7.79
N ALA A 172 13.41 -18.31 8.22
CA ALA A 172 13.30 -19.62 7.56
C ALA A 172 11.86 -20.15 7.59
N PHE A 173 11.17 -20.01 8.73
CA PHE A 173 9.76 -20.38 8.87
C PHE A 173 8.87 -19.58 7.92
N VAL A 174 9.00 -18.23 7.87
CA VAL A 174 8.23 -17.39 6.93
C VAL A 174 8.45 -17.83 5.48
N LYS A 175 9.72 -18.06 5.08
CA LYS A 175 10.05 -18.52 3.73
C LYS A 175 9.40 -19.86 3.41
N GLN A 176 9.42 -20.80 4.35
CA GLN A 176 8.83 -22.12 4.15
C GLN A 176 7.31 -22.04 3.99
N CYS A 177 6.62 -21.27 4.83
CA CYS A 177 5.17 -21.08 4.72
C CYS A 177 4.76 -20.52 3.35
N VAL A 178 5.47 -19.47 2.89
CA VAL A 178 5.22 -18.85 1.58
C VAL A 178 5.45 -19.87 0.46
N LYS A 179 6.56 -20.63 0.52
CA LYS A 179 6.91 -21.62 -0.48
C LYS A 179 5.87 -22.75 -0.57
N ASP A 180 5.48 -23.31 0.55
CA ASP A 180 4.55 -24.45 0.59
C ASP A 180 3.17 -24.06 0.03
N GLY A 181 2.68 -22.85 0.34
CA GLY A 181 1.45 -22.34 -0.24
C GLY A 181 1.56 -22.09 -1.75
N ALA A 182 2.66 -21.51 -2.20
CA ALA A 182 2.91 -21.29 -3.62
C ALA A 182 2.99 -22.61 -4.41
N ASP A 183 3.67 -23.60 -3.87
CA ASP A 183 3.79 -24.91 -4.50
C ASP A 183 2.43 -25.62 -4.57
N LEU A 184 1.60 -25.48 -3.54
CA LEU A 184 0.25 -26.01 -3.54
C LEU A 184 -0.64 -25.33 -4.60
N ILE A 185 -0.60 -24.00 -4.72
CA ILE A 185 -1.36 -23.26 -5.73
C ILE A 185 -0.97 -23.76 -7.13
N LYS A 186 0.33 -23.90 -7.42
CA LYS A 186 0.84 -24.43 -8.69
C LYS A 186 0.32 -25.85 -8.95
N ALA A 187 0.41 -26.73 -7.95
CA ALA A 187 0.01 -28.13 -8.07
C ALA A 187 -1.51 -28.28 -8.31
N LYS A 188 -2.32 -27.43 -7.70
CA LYS A 188 -3.78 -27.43 -7.81
C LYS A 188 -4.28 -26.87 -9.15
N GLY A 189 -3.63 -25.84 -9.67
CA GLY A 189 -4.07 -25.15 -10.88
C GLY A 189 -5.51 -24.66 -10.82
N ASP A 190 -6.05 -24.17 -11.92
CA ASP A 190 -7.41 -23.58 -11.99
C ASP A 190 -8.48 -24.56 -11.51
N LYS A 191 -8.38 -25.83 -11.91
CA LYS A 191 -9.36 -26.84 -11.53
C LYS A 191 -9.34 -27.10 -10.03
N GLY A 192 -8.16 -27.27 -9.44
CA GLY A 192 -8.01 -27.58 -8.02
C GLY A 192 -8.36 -26.41 -7.12
N LEU A 193 -8.12 -25.16 -7.54
CA LEU A 193 -8.53 -23.97 -6.79
C LEU A 193 -10.05 -23.78 -6.76
N ASN A 194 -10.81 -24.40 -7.67
CA ASN A 194 -12.28 -24.41 -7.64
C ASN A 194 -12.86 -25.54 -6.75
N GLU A 195 -12.03 -26.46 -6.23
CA GLU A 195 -12.49 -27.50 -5.31
C GLU A 195 -13.05 -26.87 -4.01
N SER A 196 -14.18 -27.41 -3.54
CA SER A 196 -14.75 -27.03 -2.25
C SER A 196 -14.06 -27.78 -1.12
N VAL A 197 -13.64 -27.04 -0.10
CA VAL A 197 -13.02 -27.56 1.11
C VAL A 197 -13.81 -27.11 2.34
N ASN A 198 -13.68 -27.87 3.43
CA ASN A 198 -14.18 -27.48 4.73
C ASN A 198 -13.05 -26.82 5.51
N ASP A 199 -13.18 -25.54 5.77
CA ASP A 199 -12.24 -24.75 6.56
C ASP A 199 -12.62 -24.68 8.07
N GLY A 200 -13.63 -25.45 8.50
CA GLY A 200 -14.18 -25.40 9.85
C GLY A 200 -15.29 -24.37 10.04
N GLY A 201 -15.61 -23.61 9.00
CA GLY A 201 -16.71 -22.65 8.99
C GLY A 201 -18.08 -23.34 8.77
N PRO A 202 -19.18 -22.54 8.78
CA PRO A 202 -20.55 -23.06 8.65
C PRO A 202 -20.89 -23.53 7.23
N ARG A 203 -20.04 -23.28 6.24
CA ARG A 203 -20.22 -23.65 4.83
C ARG A 203 -18.90 -24.07 4.20
N LEU A 204 -18.98 -24.84 3.11
CA LEU A 204 -17.81 -25.09 2.29
C LEU A 204 -17.35 -23.79 1.61
N ILE A 205 -16.05 -23.66 1.42
CA ILE A 205 -15.40 -22.57 0.71
C ILE A 205 -14.59 -23.13 -0.46
N ARG A 206 -14.48 -22.40 -1.57
CA ARG A 206 -13.54 -22.80 -2.63
C ARG A 206 -12.10 -22.59 -2.15
N LEU A 207 -11.22 -23.48 -2.52
CA LEU A 207 -9.82 -23.39 -2.13
C LEU A 207 -9.15 -22.09 -2.62
N GLY A 208 -9.54 -21.60 -3.80
CA GLY A 208 -9.06 -20.30 -4.30
C GLY A 208 -9.55 -19.12 -3.48
N ASP A 209 -10.78 -19.15 -2.98
CA ASP A 209 -11.31 -18.10 -2.10
C ASP A 209 -10.59 -18.09 -0.74
N LEU A 210 -10.23 -19.28 -0.24
CA LEU A 210 -9.44 -19.40 0.98
C LEU A 210 -8.02 -18.83 0.77
N ALA A 211 -7.38 -19.15 -0.37
CA ALA A 211 -6.07 -18.57 -0.71
C ALA A 211 -6.13 -17.04 -0.78
N TYR A 212 -7.18 -16.48 -1.43
CA TYR A 212 -7.40 -15.04 -1.50
C TYR A 212 -7.58 -14.42 -0.11
N GLY A 213 -8.39 -15.03 0.75
CA GLY A 213 -8.59 -14.54 2.13
C GLY A 213 -7.29 -14.49 2.93
N LEU A 214 -6.37 -15.45 2.72
CA LEU A 214 -5.07 -15.43 3.38
C LEU A 214 -4.09 -14.41 2.76
N ILE A 215 -4.19 -14.13 1.46
CA ILE A 215 -3.45 -13.03 0.82
C ILE A 215 -3.89 -11.70 1.43
N GLU A 216 -5.19 -11.46 1.55
CA GLU A 216 -5.78 -10.26 2.13
C GLU A 216 -5.39 -10.11 3.61
N HIS A 217 -5.60 -11.13 4.43
CA HIS A 217 -5.16 -11.20 5.82
C HIS A 217 -3.66 -10.90 6.00
N SER A 218 -2.83 -11.45 5.12
CA SER A 218 -1.39 -11.18 5.12
C SER A 218 -1.07 -9.72 4.80
N GLY A 219 -1.86 -9.10 3.90
CA GLY A 219 -1.76 -7.68 3.54
C GLY A 219 -2.11 -6.76 4.71
N GLU A 220 -3.16 -7.07 5.49
CA GLU A 220 -3.53 -6.34 6.70
C GLU A 220 -2.39 -6.35 7.73
N HIS A 221 -1.84 -7.52 8.00
CA HIS A 221 -0.73 -7.66 8.95
C HIS A 221 0.58 -7.06 8.45
N TYR A 222 0.86 -7.13 7.15
CA TYR A 222 1.97 -6.42 6.55
C TYR A 222 1.84 -4.91 6.75
N GLY A 223 0.63 -4.35 6.60
CA GLY A 223 0.36 -2.95 6.90
C GLY A 223 0.69 -2.58 8.35
N ASN A 224 0.33 -3.44 9.32
CA ASN A 224 0.69 -3.25 10.71
C ASN A 224 2.22 -3.26 10.91
N LEU A 225 2.95 -4.19 10.30
CA LEU A 225 4.41 -4.26 10.36
C LEU A 225 5.08 -3.02 9.77
N VAL A 226 4.53 -2.46 8.68
CA VAL A 226 4.99 -1.19 8.08
C VAL A 226 4.85 -0.03 9.08
N VAL A 227 3.76 0.02 9.85
CA VAL A 227 3.58 1.03 10.91
C VAL A 227 4.64 0.87 12.00
N TYR A 228 4.95 -0.37 12.41
CA TYR A 228 5.99 -0.65 13.41
C TYR A 228 7.37 -0.14 12.96
N TYR A 229 7.72 -0.33 11.68
CA TYR A 229 8.94 0.24 11.10
C TYR A 229 8.98 1.75 11.26
N ARG A 230 7.92 2.44 10.84
CA ARG A 230 7.86 3.92 10.85
C ARG A 230 7.92 4.51 12.24
N ILE A 231 7.25 3.90 13.22
CA ILE A 231 7.31 4.32 14.64
C ILE A 231 8.74 4.19 15.17
N ASN A 232 9.51 3.21 14.69
CA ASN A 232 10.93 3.03 15.05
C ASN A 232 11.89 3.90 14.19
N GLY A 233 11.37 4.87 13.43
CA GLY A 233 12.20 5.76 12.61
C GLY A 233 12.81 5.09 11.37
N MET A 234 12.33 3.92 10.99
CA MET A 234 12.86 3.12 9.88
C MET A 234 11.99 3.21 8.63
N VAL A 235 12.61 3.12 7.45
CA VAL A 235 11.90 3.03 6.17
C VAL A 235 11.68 1.56 5.83
N PRO A 236 10.42 1.10 5.63
CA PRO A 236 10.15 -0.28 5.23
C PRO A 236 10.82 -0.62 3.88
N PRO A 237 11.24 -1.89 3.64
CA PRO A 237 11.95 -2.28 2.42
C PRO A 237 11.26 -1.85 1.12
N GLU A 238 9.94 -2.05 1.02
CA GLU A 238 9.15 -1.70 -0.18
C GLU A 238 8.99 -0.18 -0.42
N SER A 239 9.26 0.64 0.60
CA SER A 239 9.19 2.10 0.50
C SER A 239 10.54 2.74 0.14
N ARG A 240 11.59 1.94 -0.02
CA ARG A 240 12.93 2.42 -0.39
C ARG A 240 13.04 2.61 -1.90
N PRO A 241 13.88 3.55 -2.38
CA PRO A 241 14.17 3.65 -3.82
C PRO A 241 14.67 2.31 -4.37
N LYS A 242 14.12 1.89 -5.51
CA LYS A 242 14.66 0.71 -6.22
C LYS A 242 16.03 1.08 -6.78
N LYS A 243 17.02 0.25 -6.47
CA LYS A 243 18.37 0.39 -7.02
C LYS A 243 18.40 -0.03 -8.47
#